data_5f2dd0bf215905b9e065c19a978fdb7a
#
_entry.id   5f2dd0bf215905b9e065c19a978fdb7a
#
_cell.length_a   1.000
_cell.length_b   1.000
_cell.length_c   1.000
_cell.angle_alpha   90.00
_cell.angle_beta   90.00
_cell.angle_gamma   90.00
#
_symmetry.space_group_name_H-M   'P 1'
#
loop_
_entity.id
_entity.type
_entity.pdbx_description
1 polymer ?
#
loop_
_entity_poly.entity_id
_entity_poly.type
_entity_poly.pdbx_seq_one_letter_code
_entity_poly.pdbx_strand_id
1 'polypeptide(L)'
;MFEYIIKKYYNKLIDYSKRNNRLRKELILSVFLANMLIYSIPLSLFSYYYIVLPYSFLISYSEFISRILYYSNIDFILENNVLYIKNMSFIINQECTGFKSLFGIFALIFSTPILNIKKKILYFIIFSPILFILNIFRLWSVFYFYYMFDIDPHFLHTFLWEIFTTIFLIIFWLVFLIKNKKELFV
;
A
#
# COMPACT_ATOMS: atom_id res chain seq x y z
N MET A 1 26.10 -12.56 17.46
CA MET A 1 25.85 -13.94 17.95
C MET A 1 24.45 -14.42 17.60
N PHE A 2 23.38 -13.68 17.88
CA PHE A 2 21.99 -14.04 17.58
C PHE A 2 21.72 -14.20 16.07
N GLU A 3 22.22 -13.28 15.26
CA GLU A 3 22.08 -13.31 13.79
C GLU A 3 22.78 -14.51 13.14
N TYR A 4 23.93 -14.93 13.67
CA TYR A 4 24.67 -16.11 13.24
C TYR A 4 23.91 -17.41 13.55
N ILE A 5 23.27 -17.49 14.71
CA ILE A 5 22.48 -18.65 15.14
C ILE A 5 21.24 -18.77 14.25
N ILE A 6 20.52 -17.67 14.02
CA ILE A 6 19.35 -17.64 13.13
C ILE A 6 19.74 -18.08 11.72
N LYS A 7 20.81 -17.53 11.16
CA LYS A 7 21.29 -17.87 9.83
C LYS A 7 21.69 -19.34 9.70
N LYS A 8 22.31 -19.91 10.74
CA LYS A 8 22.70 -21.34 10.79
C LYS A 8 21.47 -22.27 10.81
N TYR A 9 20.47 -21.97 11.65
CA TYR A 9 19.22 -22.75 11.69
C TYR A 9 18.40 -22.60 10.41
N TYR A 10 18.35 -21.39 9.87
CA TYR A 10 17.68 -21.09 8.61
C TYR A 10 18.29 -21.88 7.45
N ASN A 11 19.62 -21.90 7.32
CA ASN A 11 20.31 -22.69 6.29
C ASN A 11 20.05 -24.20 6.45
N LYS A 12 20.04 -24.72 7.67
CA LYS A 12 19.74 -26.12 7.94
C LYS A 12 18.31 -26.50 7.56
N LEU A 13 17.35 -25.63 7.80
CA LEU A 13 15.96 -25.81 7.38
C LEU A 13 15.80 -25.76 5.87
N ILE A 14 16.54 -24.87 5.19
CA ILE A 14 16.59 -24.79 3.73
C ILE A 14 17.13 -26.08 3.12
N ASP A 15 18.24 -26.60 3.63
CA ASP A 15 18.86 -27.84 3.12
C ASP A 15 17.96 -29.05 3.33
N TYR A 16 17.23 -29.09 4.44
CA TYR A 16 16.24 -30.13 4.69
C TYR A 16 15.04 -30.01 3.76
N SER A 17 14.59 -28.79 3.47
CA SER A 17 13.48 -28.51 2.57
C SER A 17 13.78 -28.80 1.09
N LYS A 18 15.05 -28.73 0.67
CA LYS A 18 15.47 -29.09 -0.71
C LYS A 18 15.17 -30.53 -1.07
N ARG A 19 15.09 -31.42 -0.08
CA ARG A 19 14.83 -32.87 -0.29
C ARG A 19 13.34 -33.16 -0.52
N ASN A 20 12.43 -32.28 -0.16
CA ASN A 20 10.99 -32.49 -0.30
C ASN A 20 10.27 -31.20 -0.74
N ASN A 21 9.76 -31.17 -1.97
CA ASN A 21 9.07 -30.02 -2.56
C ASN A 21 7.82 -29.56 -1.77
N ARG A 22 7.16 -30.49 -1.08
CA ARG A 22 5.97 -30.15 -0.26
C ARG A 22 6.41 -29.39 0.99
N LEU A 23 7.38 -29.91 1.73
CA LEU A 23 7.93 -29.25 2.92
C LEU A 23 8.53 -27.88 2.59
N ARG A 24 9.16 -27.74 1.42
CA ARG A 24 9.67 -26.45 0.95
C ARG A 24 8.55 -25.40 0.80
N LYS A 25 7.44 -25.78 0.18
CA LYS A 25 6.30 -24.86 0.01
C LYS A 25 5.66 -24.47 1.35
N GLU A 26 5.49 -25.44 2.24
CA GLU A 26 4.95 -25.22 3.59
C GLU A 26 5.85 -24.28 4.41
N LEU A 27 7.17 -24.46 4.32
CA LEU A 27 8.13 -23.58 5.00
C LEU A 27 8.13 -22.16 4.43
N ILE A 28 8.07 -22.00 3.10
CA ILE A 28 7.95 -20.70 2.43
C ILE A 28 6.70 -19.96 2.93
N LEU A 29 5.57 -20.66 2.95
CA LEU A 29 4.31 -20.10 3.42
C LEU A 29 4.35 -19.70 4.90
N SER A 30 4.91 -20.58 5.75
CA SER A 30 5.01 -20.32 7.19
C SER A 30 5.90 -19.09 7.49
N VAL A 31 7.05 -18.98 6.80
CA VAL A 31 7.95 -17.83 6.95
C VAL A 31 7.29 -16.55 6.40
N PHE A 32 6.59 -16.64 5.28
CA PHE A 32 5.83 -15.51 4.75
C PHE A 32 4.77 -15.02 5.74
N LEU A 33 3.98 -15.92 6.30
CA LEU A 33 2.93 -15.57 7.27
C LEU A 33 3.52 -14.98 8.56
N ALA A 34 4.59 -15.57 9.10
CA ALA A 34 5.27 -15.04 10.28
C ALA A 34 5.83 -13.63 10.03
N ASN A 35 6.46 -13.41 8.89
CA ASN A 35 6.96 -12.10 8.48
C ASN A 35 5.80 -11.11 8.27
N MET A 36 4.68 -11.56 7.69
CA MET A 36 3.51 -10.71 7.44
C MET A 36 2.95 -10.15 8.75
N LEU A 37 2.92 -10.93 9.83
CA LEU A 37 2.51 -10.44 11.14
C LEU A 37 3.39 -9.29 11.63
N ILE A 38 4.72 -9.37 11.39
CA ILE A 38 5.67 -8.34 11.84
C ILE A 38 5.61 -7.11 10.93
N TYR A 39 5.69 -7.29 9.62
CA TYR A 39 5.76 -6.18 8.66
C TYR A 39 4.41 -5.49 8.42
N SER A 40 3.29 -6.08 8.86
CA SER A 40 1.99 -5.41 8.86
C SER A 40 1.76 -4.49 10.07
N ILE A 41 2.63 -4.51 11.08
CA ILE A 41 2.52 -3.64 12.26
C ILE A 41 2.40 -2.15 11.88
N PRO A 42 3.25 -1.57 10.99
CA PRO A 42 3.09 -0.17 10.58
C PRO A 42 1.74 0.13 9.94
N LEU A 43 1.22 -0.79 9.12
CA LEU A 43 -0.11 -0.68 8.52
C LEU A 43 -1.21 -0.65 9.59
N SER A 44 -1.13 -1.55 10.57
CA SER A 44 -2.09 -1.60 11.68
C SER A 44 -2.03 -0.33 12.53
N LEU A 45 -0.84 0.10 12.92
CA LEU A 45 -0.66 1.33 13.70
C LEU A 45 -1.19 2.57 12.98
N PHE A 46 -0.99 2.65 11.67
CA PHE A 46 -1.54 3.73 10.85
C PHE A 46 -3.06 3.66 10.73
N SER A 47 -3.61 2.46 10.51
CA SER A 47 -5.06 2.24 10.37
C SER A 47 -5.83 2.50 11.66
N TYR A 48 -5.24 2.23 12.82
CA TYR A 48 -5.84 2.52 14.13
C TYR A 48 -5.47 3.89 14.70
N TYR A 49 -4.91 4.79 13.89
CA TYR A 49 -4.53 6.16 14.28
C TYR A 49 -3.50 6.27 15.42
N TYR A 50 -2.69 5.24 15.66
CA TYR A 50 -1.52 5.37 16.54
C TYR A 50 -0.38 6.15 15.86
N ILE A 51 -0.27 6.06 14.53
CA ILE A 51 0.59 6.91 13.71
C ILE A 51 -0.32 7.91 13.01
N VAL A 52 -0.21 9.18 13.36
CA VAL A 52 -1.03 10.26 12.81
C VAL A 52 -0.16 11.20 11.99
N LEU A 53 -0.62 11.54 10.79
CA LEU A 53 0.05 12.53 9.95
C LEU A 53 -0.15 13.95 10.55
N PRO A 54 0.88 14.82 10.50
CA PRO A 54 0.75 16.22 10.94
C PRO A 54 -0.39 16.92 10.20
N TYR A 55 -1.15 17.73 10.93
CA TYR A 55 -2.28 18.47 10.35
C TYR A 55 -1.85 19.41 9.21
N SER A 56 -0.68 20.04 9.34
CA SER A 56 -0.05 20.85 8.29
C SER A 56 0.17 20.06 6.98
N PHE A 57 0.53 18.78 7.08
CA PHE A 57 0.66 17.92 5.91
C PHE A 57 -0.69 17.67 5.23
N LEU A 58 -1.76 17.46 6.00
CA LEU A 58 -3.12 17.26 5.46
C LEU A 58 -3.61 18.51 4.73
N ILE A 59 -3.33 19.71 5.27
CA ILE A 59 -3.67 20.97 4.60
C ILE A 59 -2.91 21.06 3.27
N SER A 60 -1.59 20.90 3.26
CA SER A 60 -0.78 20.96 2.04
C SER A 60 -1.20 19.93 1.00
N TYR A 61 -1.59 18.73 1.45
CA TYR A 61 -2.11 17.69 0.57
C TYR A 61 -3.47 18.08 -0.02
N SER A 62 -4.36 18.70 0.78
CA SER A 62 -5.66 19.21 0.32
C SER A 62 -5.49 20.33 -0.72
N GLU A 63 -4.55 21.24 -0.51
CA GLU A 63 -4.19 22.27 -1.47
C GLU A 63 -3.65 21.67 -2.79
N PHE A 64 -2.85 20.61 -2.69
CA PHE A 64 -2.36 19.90 -3.87
C PHE A 64 -3.50 19.26 -4.67
N ILE A 65 -4.44 18.59 -4.01
CA ILE A 65 -5.63 17.99 -4.64
C ILE A 65 -6.53 19.09 -5.24
N SER A 66 -6.74 20.20 -4.53
CA SER A 66 -7.57 21.31 -5.01
C SER A 66 -7.02 21.91 -6.31
N ARG A 67 -5.70 22.00 -6.47
CA ARG A 67 -5.11 22.45 -7.75
C ARG A 67 -5.45 21.51 -8.90
N ILE A 68 -5.45 20.19 -8.68
CA ILE A 68 -5.83 19.21 -9.71
C ILE A 68 -7.31 19.39 -10.09
N LEU A 69 -8.20 19.62 -9.11
CA LEU A 69 -9.61 19.86 -9.35
C LEU A 69 -9.85 21.17 -10.12
N TYR A 70 -9.12 22.23 -9.79
CA TYR A 70 -9.16 23.49 -10.51
C TYR A 70 -8.82 23.33 -12.01
N TYR A 71 -7.74 22.59 -12.32
CA TYR A 71 -7.40 22.27 -13.72
C TYR A 71 -8.43 21.37 -14.42
N SER A 72 -9.28 20.70 -13.67
CA SER A 72 -10.38 19.87 -14.19
C SER A 72 -11.70 20.64 -14.33
N ASN A 73 -11.71 21.97 -14.13
CA ASN A 73 -12.88 22.83 -14.15
C ASN A 73 -13.99 22.37 -13.18
N ILE A 74 -13.60 21.92 -11.99
CA ILE A 74 -14.53 21.57 -10.92
C ILE A 74 -14.61 22.74 -9.96
N ASP A 75 -15.82 23.28 -9.72
CA ASP A 75 -16.05 24.33 -8.75
C ASP A 75 -16.02 23.76 -7.33
N PHE A 76 -15.21 24.35 -6.48
CA PHE A 76 -15.06 23.96 -5.09
C PHE A 76 -14.71 25.14 -4.18
N ILE A 77 -14.94 24.98 -2.89
CA ILE A 77 -14.41 25.85 -1.84
C ILE A 77 -13.52 24.98 -0.95
N LEU A 78 -12.29 25.41 -0.67
CA LEU A 78 -11.36 24.74 0.22
C LEU A 78 -11.20 25.51 1.51
N GLU A 79 -11.53 24.89 2.64
CA GLU A 79 -11.28 25.41 3.98
C GLU A 79 -10.41 24.41 4.76
N ASN A 80 -9.13 24.74 4.92
CA ASN A 80 -8.13 23.85 5.53
C ASN A 80 -8.04 22.51 4.79
N ASN A 81 -8.52 21.42 5.42
CA ASN A 81 -8.58 20.08 4.84
C ASN A 81 -9.99 19.64 4.46
N VAL A 82 -10.96 20.56 4.42
CA VAL A 82 -12.34 20.31 4.03
C VAL A 82 -12.59 20.91 2.66
N LEU A 83 -13.07 20.12 1.74
CA LEU A 83 -13.36 20.47 0.36
C LEU A 83 -14.88 20.43 0.15
N TYR A 84 -15.47 21.56 -0.17
CA TYR A 84 -16.90 21.70 -0.44
C TYR A 84 -17.11 21.66 -1.96
N ILE A 85 -17.88 20.69 -2.43
CA ILE A 85 -18.26 20.55 -3.84
C ILE A 85 -19.76 20.40 -3.91
N LYS A 86 -20.44 21.31 -4.63
CA LYS A 86 -21.90 21.38 -4.65
C LYS A 86 -22.48 21.42 -3.21
N ASN A 87 -23.26 20.42 -2.86
CA ASN A 87 -23.95 20.33 -1.56
C ASN A 87 -23.27 19.40 -0.56
N MET A 88 -22.06 18.90 -0.87
CA MET A 88 -21.33 17.98 0.01
C MET A 88 -20.01 18.56 0.49
N SER A 89 -19.64 18.19 1.71
CA SER A 89 -18.32 18.46 2.30
C SER A 89 -17.50 17.18 2.38
N PHE A 90 -16.25 17.24 1.92
CA PHE A 90 -15.31 16.13 1.91
C PHE A 90 -14.13 16.44 2.82
N ILE A 91 -13.96 15.70 3.88
CA ILE A 91 -12.82 15.85 4.79
C ILE A 91 -11.65 15.01 4.23
N ILE A 92 -10.58 15.68 3.83
CA ILE A 92 -9.35 15.01 3.41
C ILE A 92 -8.56 14.65 4.68
N ASN A 93 -8.65 13.39 5.08
CA ASN A 93 -7.97 12.84 6.24
C ASN A 93 -6.76 11.98 5.82
N GLN A 94 -6.08 11.37 6.79
CA GLN A 94 -4.90 10.55 6.51
C GLN A 94 -5.18 9.32 5.63
N GLU A 95 -6.41 8.80 5.62
CA GLU A 95 -6.78 7.66 4.76
C GLU A 95 -6.83 8.04 3.28
N CYS A 96 -7.09 9.32 3.00
CA CYS A 96 -7.09 9.87 1.65
C CYS A 96 -5.68 10.01 1.05
N THR A 97 -4.63 10.00 1.87
CA THR A 97 -3.26 10.30 1.43
C THR A 97 -2.55 9.16 0.69
N GLY A 98 -3.08 7.93 0.73
CA GLY A 98 -2.50 6.75 0.09
C GLY A 98 -1.43 6.03 0.91
N PHE A 99 -1.04 6.53 2.10
CA PHE A 99 -0.05 5.86 2.96
C PHE A 99 -0.47 4.44 3.36
N LYS A 100 -1.77 4.18 3.51
CA LYS A 100 -2.30 2.85 3.79
C LYS A 100 -1.86 1.83 2.72
N SER A 101 -1.93 2.23 1.44
CA SER A 101 -1.47 1.39 0.32
C SER A 101 0.05 1.22 0.31
N LEU A 102 0.81 2.25 0.69
CA LEU A 102 2.26 2.15 0.81
C LEU A 102 2.68 1.19 1.93
N PHE A 103 2.04 1.23 3.09
CA PHE A 103 2.28 0.25 4.16
C PHE A 103 1.83 -1.16 3.75
N GLY A 104 0.77 -1.28 2.95
CA GLY A 104 0.31 -2.56 2.42
C GLY A 104 1.34 -3.21 1.50
N ILE A 105 1.85 -2.49 0.50
CA ILE A 105 2.87 -3.03 -0.41
C ILE A 105 4.21 -3.26 0.31
N PHE A 106 4.56 -2.42 1.29
CA PHE A 106 5.70 -2.65 2.16
C PHE A 106 5.57 -3.99 2.88
N ALA A 107 4.44 -4.23 3.54
CA ALA A 107 4.19 -5.48 4.25
C ALA A 107 4.32 -6.69 3.31
N LEU A 108 3.72 -6.65 2.13
CA LEU A 108 3.76 -7.74 1.14
C LEU A 108 5.17 -8.04 0.63
N ILE A 109 5.92 -7.01 0.22
CA ILE A 109 7.28 -7.17 -0.32
C ILE A 109 8.24 -7.67 0.77
N PHE A 110 8.22 -7.04 1.96
CA PHE A 110 9.18 -7.36 3.01
C PHE A 110 8.87 -8.69 3.70
N SER A 111 7.62 -9.12 3.72
CA SER A 111 7.23 -10.45 4.22
C SER A 111 7.65 -11.58 3.30
N THR A 112 7.83 -11.29 2.01
CA THR A 112 8.23 -12.33 1.05
C THR A 112 9.62 -12.87 1.41
N PRO A 113 9.80 -14.20 1.52
CA PRO A 113 11.04 -14.82 1.96
C PRO A 113 12.11 -14.83 0.87
N ILE A 114 12.56 -13.63 0.48
CA ILE A 114 13.69 -13.38 -0.41
C ILE A 114 14.80 -12.77 0.44
N LEU A 115 16.02 -13.30 0.35
CA LEU A 115 17.14 -12.87 1.18
C LEU A 115 17.71 -11.50 0.75
N ASN A 116 17.55 -11.12 -0.51
CA ASN A 116 18.15 -9.91 -1.04
C ASN A 116 17.32 -8.65 -0.69
N ILE A 117 17.69 -8.00 0.41
CA ILE A 117 17.06 -6.77 0.89
C ILE A 117 17.14 -5.63 -0.13
N LYS A 118 18.22 -5.52 -0.92
CA LYS A 118 18.38 -4.46 -1.92
C LYS A 118 17.30 -4.57 -2.99
N LYS A 119 16.91 -5.77 -3.39
CA LYS A 119 15.82 -5.99 -4.34
C LYS A 119 14.47 -5.59 -3.74
N LYS A 120 14.20 -5.93 -2.49
CA LYS A 120 12.98 -5.52 -1.79
C LYS A 120 12.85 -4.00 -1.78
N ILE A 121 13.92 -3.30 -1.40
CA ILE A 121 13.97 -1.84 -1.37
C ILE A 121 13.76 -1.26 -2.78
N LEU A 122 14.44 -1.82 -3.79
CA LEU A 122 14.30 -1.36 -5.19
C LEU A 122 12.84 -1.45 -5.67
N TYR A 123 12.19 -2.60 -5.48
CA TYR A 123 10.80 -2.76 -5.89
C TYR A 123 9.84 -1.88 -5.09
N PHE A 124 10.11 -1.71 -3.80
CA PHE A 124 9.33 -0.78 -2.98
C PHE A 124 9.43 0.66 -3.51
N ILE A 125 10.66 1.13 -3.83
CA ILE A 125 10.88 2.47 -4.40
C ILE A 125 10.20 2.62 -5.77
N ILE A 126 10.16 1.58 -6.60
CA ILE A 126 9.50 1.63 -7.92
C ILE A 126 7.97 1.65 -7.77
N PHE A 127 7.40 0.83 -6.89
CA PHE A 127 5.96 0.71 -6.77
C PHE A 127 5.31 1.84 -5.95
N SER A 128 6.04 2.43 -4.99
CA SER A 128 5.51 3.49 -4.15
C SER A 128 4.99 4.71 -4.91
N PRO A 129 5.74 5.32 -5.85
CA PRO A 129 5.24 6.47 -6.60
C PRO A 129 4.05 6.10 -7.50
N ILE A 130 4.02 4.90 -8.05
CA ILE A 130 2.89 4.44 -8.87
C ILE A 130 1.62 4.34 -8.01
N LEU A 131 1.71 3.75 -6.82
CA LEU A 131 0.58 3.68 -5.87
C LEU A 131 0.12 5.07 -5.42
N PHE A 132 1.05 5.99 -5.23
CA PHE A 132 0.73 7.36 -4.87
C PHE A 132 -0.03 8.07 -5.99
N ILE A 133 0.41 7.94 -7.24
CA ILE A 133 -0.30 8.48 -8.43
C ILE A 133 -1.68 7.85 -8.56
N LEU A 134 -1.81 6.54 -8.39
CA LEU A 134 -3.10 5.85 -8.39
C LEU A 134 -4.04 6.37 -7.30
N ASN A 135 -3.51 6.70 -6.12
CA ASN A 135 -4.30 7.30 -5.04
C ASN A 135 -4.79 8.71 -5.39
N ILE A 136 -3.95 9.54 -6.01
CA ILE A 136 -4.34 10.87 -6.50
C ILE A 136 -5.45 10.74 -7.55
N PHE A 137 -5.28 9.83 -8.50
CA PHE A 137 -6.28 9.55 -9.53
C PHE A 137 -7.59 9.05 -8.91
N ARG A 138 -7.52 8.23 -7.86
CA ARG A 138 -8.68 7.81 -7.08
C ARG A 138 -9.47 9.00 -6.55
N LEU A 139 -8.82 9.91 -5.80
CA LEU A 139 -9.47 11.07 -5.22
C LEU A 139 -10.06 11.98 -6.29
N TRP A 140 -9.27 12.27 -7.32
CA TRP A 140 -9.74 13.05 -8.45
C TRP A 140 -11.00 12.44 -9.09
N SER A 141 -11.00 11.14 -9.34
CA SER A 141 -12.14 10.48 -9.99
C SER A 141 -13.40 10.48 -9.12
N VAL A 142 -13.27 10.31 -7.80
CA VAL A 142 -14.41 10.40 -6.87
C VAL A 142 -15.05 11.79 -6.95
N PHE A 143 -14.26 12.85 -6.88
CA PHE A 143 -14.76 14.22 -6.96
C PHE A 143 -15.32 14.56 -8.34
N TYR A 144 -14.64 14.11 -9.41
CA TYR A 144 -15.06 14.33 -10.79
C TYR A 144 -16.41 13.65 -11.10
N PHE A 145 -16.57 12.39 -10.75
CA PHE A 145 -17.82 11.66 -10.99
C PHE A 145 -18.97 12.18 -10.14
N TYR A 146 -18.70 12.61 -8.92
CA TYR A 146 -19.71 13.31 -8.12
C TYR A 146 -20.13 14.63 -8.76
N TYR A 147 -19.16 15.45 -9.19
CA TYR A 147 -19.44 16.76 -9.77
C TYR A 147 -20.22 16.68 -11.08
N MET A 148 -19.82 15.77 -11.97
CA MET A 148 -20.39 15.66 -13.33
C MET A 148 -21.67 14.83 -13.40
N PHE A 149 -21.78 13.78 -12.59
CA PHE A 149 -22.84 12.77 -12.73
C PHE A 149 -23.66 12.55 -11.46
N ASP A 150 -23.41 13.30 -10.39
CA ASP A 150 -24.04 13.15 -9.07
C ASP A 150 -23.99 11.71 -8.51
N ILE A 151 -22.95 10.94 -8.90
CA ILE A 151 -22.75 9.59 -8.40
C ILE A 151 -22.31 9.67 -6.93
N ASP A 152 -22.92 8.85 -6.06
CA ASP A 152 -22.62 8.82 -4.64
C ASP A 152 -21.11 8.61 -4.40
N PRO A 153 -20.42 9.57 -3.78
CA PRO A 153 -18.98 9.46 -3.48
C PRO A 153 -18.65 8.28 -2.57
N HIS A 154 -19.53 7.91 -1.67
CA HIS A 154 -19.33 6.78 -0.76
C HIS A 154 -19.29 5.46 -1.53
N PHE A 155 -20.17 5.28 -2.52
CA PHE A 155 -20.15 4.11 -3.40
C PHE A 155 -18.85 4.05 -4.19
N LEU A 156 -18.41 5.15 -4.80
CA LEU A 156 -17.16 5.20 -5.56
C LEU A 156 -15.95 4.93 -4.66
N HIS A 157 -15.90 5.55 -3.49
CA HIS A 157 -14.76 5.42 -2.59
C HIS A 157 -14.66 4.01 -2.00
N THR A 158 -15.76 3.48 -1.47
CA THR A 158 -15.72 2.22 -0.72
C THR A 158 -15.75 1.02 -1.66
N PHE A 159 -16.71 0.96 -2.57
CA PHE A 159 -16.90 -0.22 -3.39
C PHE A 159 -15.89 -0.32 -4.53
N LEU A 160 -15.75 0.75 -5.32
CA LEU A 160 -14.90 0.71 -6.50
C LEU A 160 -13.41 0.72 -6.13
N TRP A 161 -13.00 1.70 -5.34
CA TRP A 161 -11.58 1.97 -5.13
C TRP A 161 -10.90 1.11 -4.08
N GLU A 162 -11.58 0.61 -3.06
CA GLU A 162 -10.98 -0.37 -2.13
C GLU A 162 -10.67 -1.67 -2.85
N ILE A 163 -11.58 -2.13 -3.73
CA ILE A 163 -11.35 -3.33 -4.54
C ILE A 163 -10.19 -3.10 -5.52
N PHE A 164 -10.18 -1.99 -6.28
CA PHE A 164 -9.11 -1.70 -7.24
C PHE A 164 -7.75 -1.56 -6.56
N THR A 165 -7.66 -0.84 -5.45
CA THR A 165 -6.40 -0.68 -4.71
C THR A 165 -5.86 -2.04 -4.26
N THR A 166 -6.72 -2.91 -3.75
CA THR A 166 -6.34 -4.26 -3.33
C THR A 166 -5.82 -5.09 -4.51
N ILE A 167 -6.50 -5.02 -5.66
CA ILE A 167 -6.07 -5.70 -6.89
C ILE A 167 -4.70 -5.19 -7.33
N PHE A 168 -4.45 -3.87 -7.35
CA PHE A 168 -3.15 -3.31 -7.72
C PHE A 168 -2.04 -3.75 -6.76
N LEU A 169 -2.29 -3.79 -5.46
CA LEU A 169 -1.33 -4.29 -4.47
C LEU A 169 -0.95 -5.75 -4.75
N ILE A 170 -1.95 -6.59 -5.04
CA ILE A 170 -1.73 -8.01 -5.38
C ILE A 170 -0.95 -8.14 -6.69
N ILE A 171 -1.30 -7.37 -7.73
CA ILE A 171 -0.60 -7.40 -9.02
C ILE A 171 0.87 -7.01 -8.85
N PHE A 172 1.18 -5.92 -8.13
CA PHE A 172 2.55 -5.48 -7.90
C PHE A 172 3.34 -6.52 -7.11
N TRP A 173 2.72 -7.11 -6.10
CA TRP A 173 3.34 -8.20 -5.34
C TRP A 173 3.58 -9.43 -6.20
N LEU A 174 2.64 -9.82 -7.08
CA LEU A 174 2.82 -10.93 -8.01
C LEU A 174 3.94 -10.65 -9.03
N VAL A 175 4.04 -9.44 -9.56
CA VAL A 175 5.14 -9.02 -10.44
C VAL A 175 6.48 -9.17 -9.71
N PHE A 176 6.55 -8.73 -8.44
CA PHE A 176 7.73 -8.91 -7.61
C PHE A 176 8.08 -10.39 -7.42
N LEU A 177 7.09 -11.24 -7.10
CA LEU A 177 7.29 -12.69 -6.92
C LEU A 177 7.78 -13.37 -8.20
N ILE A 178 7.13 -13.10 -9.33
CA ILE A 178 7.47 -13.73 -10.62
C ILE A 178 8.89 -13.38 -11.02
N LYS A 179 9.27 -12.11 -10.92
CA LYS A 179 10.62 -11.64 -11.28
C LYS A 179 11.73 -12.18 -10.36
N ASN A 180 11.39 -12.51 -9.10
CA ASN A 180 12.34 -13.01 -8.11
C ASN A 180 12.12 -14.48 -7.73
N LYS A 181 11.32 -15.22 -8.51
CA LYS A 181 10.98 -16.63 -8.23
C LYS A 181 12.20 -17.52 -7.98
N LYS A 182 13.32 -17.26 -8.67
CA LYS A 182 14.57 -18.04 -8.51
C LYS A 182 15.25 -17.80 -7.15
N GLU A 183 14.94 -16.72 -6.47
CA GLU A 183 15.55 -16.34 -5.18
C GLU A 183 14.66 -16.68 -3.98
N LEU A 184 13.49 -17.24 -4.22
CA LEU A 184 12.65 -17.80 -3.17
C LEU A 184 13.38 -19.01 -2.58
N PHE A 185 14.08 -18.81 -1.48
CA PHE A 185 14.90 -19.85 -0.81
C PHE A 185 16.03 -20.44 -1.66
N VAL A 186 16.83 -19.63 -2.29
CA VAL A 186 18.18 -20.05 -2.74
C VAL A 186 19.22 -19.46 -1.82
#